data_4fadf6e1b3af43cbd8e4599550891496
#
_entry.id   4fadf6e1b3af43cbd8e4599550891496
#
_cell.length_a   1.000
_cell.length_b   1.000
_cell.length_c   1.000
_cell.angle_alpha   90.00
_cell.angle_beta   90.00
_cell.angle_gamma   90.00
#
_symmetry.space_group_name_H-M   'P 1'
#
loop_
_entity.id
_entity.type
_entity.pdbx_description
1 polymer ?
#
loop_
_entity_poly.entity_id
_entity_poly.type
_entity_poly.pdbx_seq_one_letter_code
_entity_poly.pdbx_strand_id
1 'polypeptide(L)'
;QMNLEANNLTTYAYSEGRVGYMAINVKQIPDQKVRQAIFYALNTKDIDDAVFLSDEYYDIPTSFLPLTSEFYTDNVEKYDQNIEKAKALLKEAGAEGLKVELTYSGSDAAQATQAAMIQEQLAAVGITCSLNGMDSTAMIDQLAKEDTTIQMYLNGYIMGIDPDTFYPLFGTDGGYNYMHYDFTEIDDLFKQGRETSDEAERKAIYEKLQQTLQDEACFYPLVSNKRILVVNKRVGGVEDAKLVPVYTFEDTSKLTLSE
;
A
#
# COMPACT_ATOMS: atom_id res chain seq x y z
N GLN A 1 14.31 -7.34 20.37
CA GLN A 1 15.46 -7.60 19.49
C GLN A 1 16.76 -7.76 20.28
N MET A 2 17.14 -6.84 21.15
CA MET A 2 18.36 -6.93 21.99
C MET A 2 18.49 -8.25 22.79
N ASN A 3 17.37 -8.93 23.09
CA ASN A 3 17.39 -10.23 23.77
C ASN A 3 17.62 -11.43 22.83
N LEU A 4 17.42 -11.29 21.53
CA LEU A 4 17.54 -12.41 20.57
C LEU A 4 19.01 -12.70 20.25
N GLU A 5 19.83 -11.68 20.06
CA GLU A 5 21.26 -11.85 19.81
C GLU A 5 22.02 -12.48 20.99
N ALA A 6 21.59 -12.15 22.22
CA ALA A 6 22.14 -12.74 23.44
C ALA A 6 21.83 -14.24 23.57
N ASN A 7 20.84 -14.78 22.86
CA ASN A 7 20.39 -16.17 22.94
C ASN A 7 20.86 -17.06 21.77
N ASN A 8 22.00 -16.77 21.16
CA ASN A 8 22.49 -17.49 19.97
C ASN A 8 21.53 -17.45 18.78
N LEU A 9 20.83 -16.35 18.61
CA LEU A 9 19.91 -16.13 17.51
C LEU A 9 20.43 -15.00 16.62
N THR A 10 20.14 -15.09 15.33
CA THR A 10 20.39 -14.05 14.33
C THR A 10 19.05 -13.67 13.70
N THR A 11 18.85 -12.39 13.43
CA THR A 11 17.64 -11.87 12.79
C THR A 11 17.95 -11.33 11.41
N TYR A 12 17.05 -11.59 10.46
CA TYR A 12 17.10 -11.06 9.10
C TYR A 12 15.77 -10.39 8.82
N ALA A 13 15.79 -9.14 8.39
CA ALA A 13 14.61 -8.45 7.88
C ALA A 13 14.60 -8.55 6.35
N TYR A 14 13.44 -8.92 5.76
CA TYR A 14 13.28 -9.02 4.31
C TYR A 14 11.87 -8.63 3.89
N SER A 15 11.72 -8.18 2.65
CA SER A 15 10.42 -7.73 2.14
C SER A 15 9.38 -8.85 2.17
N GLU A 16 8.18 -8.54 2.66
CA GLU A 16 7.03 -9.44 2.59
C GLU A 16 6.40 -9.48 1.21
N GLY A 17 6.68 -8.49 0.35
CA GLY A 17 6.01 -8.31 -0.94
C GLY A 17 4.58 -7.77 -0.79
N ARG A 18 4.20 -7.33 0.41
CA ARG A 18 2.90 -6.71 0.70
C ARG A 18 3.00 -5.20 0.59
N VAL A 19 1.98 -4.58 0.00
CA VAL A 19 1.76 -3.14 0.11
C VAL A 19 0.47 -2.92 0.91
N GLY A 20 0.63 -2.28 2.08
CA GLY A 20 -0.48 -1.72 2.85
C GLY A 20 -0.83 -0.35 2.28
N TYR A 21 -2.12 -0.04 2.21
CA TYR A 21 -2.59 1.16 1.55
C TYR A 21 -3.86 1.73 2.19
N MET A 22 -4.08 3.01 1.98
CA MET A 22 -5.39 3.63 2.10
C MET A 22 -5.99 3.76 0.69
N ALA A 23 -7.25 3.38 0.52
CA ALA A 23 -7.95 3.57 -0.74
C ALA A 23 -9.21 4.42 -0.57
N ILE A 24 -9.60 5.07 -1.65
CA ILE A 24 -10.79 5.93 -1.74
C ILE A 24 -11.76 5.35 -2.75
N ASN A 25 -13.01 5.18 -2.34
CA ASN A 25 -14.10 4.83 -3.23
C ASN A 25 -14.47 6.04 -4.09
N VAL A 26 -14.21 5.94 -5.40
CA VAL A 26 -14.42 7.08 -6.31
C VAL A 26 -15.89 7.41 -6.54
N LYS A 27 -16.82 6.46 -6.31
CA LYS A 27 -18.27 6.74 -6.34
C LYS A 27 -18.69 7.60 -5.15
N GLN A 28 -18.02 7.47 -4.00
CA GLN A 28 -18.32 8.23 -2.79
C GLN A 28 -17.57 9.57 -2.72
N ILE A 29 -16.36 9.64 -3.29
CA ILE A 29 -15.54 10.85 -3.40
C ILE A 29 -15.13 11.02 -4.87
N PRO A 30 -16.04 11.50 -5.74
CA PRO A 30 -15.83 11.51 -7.20
C PRO A 30 -14.86 12.60 -7.66
N ASP A 31 -14.72 13.70 -6.94
CA ASP A 31 -13.83 14.80 -7.33
C ASP A 31 -12.37 14.44 -7.07
N GLN A 32 -11.58 14.35 -8.15
CA GLN A 32 -10.15 14.02 -8.09
C GLN A 32 -9.37 15.02 -7.25
N LYS A 33 -9.70 16.32 -7.28
CA LYS A 33 -9.03 17.34 -6.46
C LYS A 33 -9.24 17.10 -4.97
N VAL A 34 -10.43 16.62 -4.59
CA VAL A 34 -10.70 16.24 -3.20
C VAL A 34 -9.86 15.04 -2.78
N ARG A 35 -9.74 14.02 -3.65
CA ARG A 35 -8.90 12.87 -3.38
C ARG A 35 -7.42 13.25 -3.28
N GLN A 36 -6.94 14.09 -4.20
CA GLN A 36 -5.58 14.64 -4.15
C GLN A 36 -5.34 15.48 -2.88
N ALA A 37 -6.31 16.27 -2.45
CA ALA A 37 -6.20 17.04 -1.22
C ALA A 37 -6.07 16.15 0.02
N ILE A 38 -6.82 15.05 0.07
CA ILE A 38 -6.69 14.03 1.11
C ILE A 38 -5.26 13.47 1.13
N PHE A 39 -4.70 13.11 -0.03
CA PHE A 39 -3.35 12.55 -0.13
C PHE A 39 -2.27 13.57 0.27
N TYR A 40 -2.35 14.83 -0.18
CA TYR A 40 -1.41 15.88 0.23
C TYR A 40 -1.49 16.27 1.71
N ALA A 41 -2.57 15.89 2.41
CA ALA A 41 -2.66 16.10 3.86
C ALA A 41 -1.79 15.12 4.65
N LEU A 42 -1.39 14.00 4.05
CA LEU A 42 -0.76 12.88 4.76
C LEU A 42 0.77 12.96 4.73
N ASN A 43 1.39 12.57 5.85
CA ASN A 43 2.81 12.26 5.98
C ASN A 43 2.94 10.78 6.30
N THR A 44 3.28 9.98 5.29
CA THR A 44 3.38 8.53 5.40
C THR A 44 4.42 8.11 6.43
N LYS A 45 5.57 8.82 6.48
CA LYS A 45 6.62 8.48 7.43
C LYS A 45 6.16 8.62 8.88
N ASP A 46 5.45 9.70 9.22
CA ASP A 46 4.94 9.90 10.58
C ASP A 46 3.89 8.84 10.94
N ILE A 47 3.07 8.42 9.96
CA ILE A 47 2.09 7.34 10.13
C ILE A 47 2.78 6.02 10.44
N ASP A 48 3.83 5.68 9.68
CA ASP A 48 4.53 4.41 9.85
C ASP A 48 5.43 4.40 11.09
N ASP A 49 6.10 5.52 11.42
CA ASP A 49 6.88 5.65 12.65
C ASP A 49 6.00 5.47 13.92
N ALA A 50 4.71 5.81 13.85
CA ALA A 50 3.77 5.56 14.95
C ALA A 50 3.44 4.06 15.13
N VAL A 51 3.57 3.26 14.07
CA VAL A 51 3.27 1.82 14.06
C VAL A 51 4.52 0.99 14.34
N PHE A 52 5.64 1.33 13.69
CA PHE A 52 6.87 0.55 13.70
C PHE A 52 7.91 1.16 14.63
N LEU A 53 8.63 0.31 15.34
CA LEU A 53 9.68 0.72 16.30
C LEU A 53 10.96 1.24 15.62
N SER A 54 11.14 0.94 14.34
CA SER A 54 12.31 1.32 13.54
C SER A 54 11.98 1.23 12.06
N ASP A 55 12.58 2.11 11.25
CA ASP A 55 12.55 2.11 9.79
C ASP A 55 13.24 0.89 9.15
N GLU A 56 13.98 0.10 9.94
CA GLU A 56 14.49 -1.20 9.52
C GLU A 56 13.38 -2.22 9.18
N TYR A 57 12.15 -2.04 9.68
CA TYR A 57 11.05 -3.00 9.58
C TYR A 57 10.00 -2.67 8.54
N TYR A 58 10.15 -1.57 7.84
CA TYR A 58 9.26 -1.17 6.76
C TYR A 58 9.98 -0.41 5.66
N ASP A 59 9.37 -0.33 4.51
CA ASP A 59 9.69 0.58 3.42
C ASP A 59 8.44 1.35 3.04
N ILE A 60 8.58 2.57 2.53
CA ILE A 60 7.47 3.39 2.04
C ILE A 60 7.45 3.28 0.51
N PRO A 61 6.49 2.53 -0.08
CA PRO A 61 6.36 2.44 -1.52
C PRO A 61 5.75 3.74 -2.10
N THR A 62 6.09 4.07 -3.32
CA THR A 62 5.52 5.23 -4.05
C THR A 62 4.36 4.85 -4.95
N SER A 63 4.14 3.55 -5.14
CA SER A 63 3.07 3.01 -5.98
C SER A 63 2.51 1.70 -5.39
N PHE A 64 1.63 1.06 -6.12
CA PHE A 64 1.03 -0.21 -5.70
C PHE A 64 1.99 -1.40 -5.73
N LEU A 65 3.12 -1.29 -6.43
CA LEU A 65 4.09 -2.38 -6.51
C LEU A 65 5.01 -2.40 -5.28
N PRO A 66 5.37 -3.59 -4.79
CA PRO A 66 6.42 -3.71 -3.80
C PRO A 66 7.79 -3.32 -4.40
N LEU A 67 8.69 -2.77 -3.58
CA LEU A 67 10.01 -2.32 -4.01
C LEU A 67 10.88 -3.45 -4.60
N THR A 68 10.50 -4.71 -4.38
CA THR A 68 11.15 -5.90 -4.95
C THR A 68 10.72 -6.21 -6.37
N SER A 69 9.71 -5.52 -6.92
CA SER A 69 9.30 -5.68 -8.31
C SER A 69 10.31 -5.02 -9.25
N GLU A 70 10.69 -5.71 -10.33
CA GLU A 70 11.54 -5.15 -11.41
C GLU A 70 10.84 -4.02 -12.17
N PHE A 71 9.52 -3.94 -12.07
CA PHE A 71 8.67 -2.92 -12.69
C PHE A 71 8.38 -1.74 -11.76
N TYR A 72 8.87 -1.77 -10.51
CA TYR A 72 8.69 -0.66 -9.59
C TYR A 72 9.33 0.62 -10.14
N THR A 73 8.62 1.73 -10.01
CA THR A 73 9.15 3.06 -10.34
C THR A 73 8.82 4.04 -9.21
N ASP A 74 9.71 4.99 -8.99
CA ASP A 74 9.47 6.15 -8.14
C ASP A 74 9.20 7.44 -8.95
N ASN A 75 9.08 7.28 -10.28
CA ASN A 75 8.73 8.35 -11.22
C ASN A 75 7.20 8.54 -11.29
N VAL A 76 6.58 8.83 -10.15
CA VAL A 76 5.14 9.04 -9.99
C VAL A 76 4.89 10.27 -9.10
N GLU A 77 3.66 10.77 -9.06
CA GLU A 77 3.29 11.78 -8.06
C GLU A 77 3.37 11.16 -6.65
N LYS A 78 4.26 11.68 -5.81
CA LYS A 78 4.57 11.10 -4.48
C LYS A 78 3.66 11.60 -3.36
N TYR A 79 2.88 12.64 -3.61
CA TYR A 79 2.01 13.27 -2.60
C TYR A 79 2.74 13.60 -1.28
N ASP A 80 3.97 14.13 -1.38
CA ASP A 80 4.65 14.66 -0.20
C ASP A 80 3.74 15.64 0.53
N GLN A 81 3.66 15.52 1.86
CA GLN A 81 2.74 16.32 2.65
C GLN A 81 2.84 17.82 2.32
N ASN A 82 1.72 18.40 1.95
CA ASN A 82 1.63 19.83 1.63
C ASN A 82 0.26 20.37 2.06
N ILE A 83 0.21 20.86 3.30
CA ILE A 83 -1.02 21.36 3.94
C ILE A 83 -1.65 22.52 3.15
N GLU A 84 -0.83 23.43 2.61
CA GLU A 84 -1.35 24.57 1.86
C GLU A 84 -1.92 24.15 0.50
N LYS A 85 -1.25 23.21 -0.19
CA LYS A 85 -1.77 22.62 -1.45
C LYS A 85 -3.08 21.86 -1.20
N ALA A 86 -3.15 21.07 -0.12
CA ALA A 86 -4.36 20.35 0.26
C ALA A 86 -5.54 21.31 0.50
N LYS A 87 -5.33 22.38 1.29
CA LYS A 87 -6.35 23.41 1.53
C LYS A 87 -6.77 24.12 0.24
N ALA A 88 -5.82 24.43 -0.64
CA ALA A 88 -6.11 25.09 -1.91
C ALA A 88 -6.99 24.19 -2.80
N LEU A 89 -6.68 22.89 -2.90
CA LEU A 89 -7.47 21.93 -3.67
C LEU A 89 -8.89 21.77 -3.10
N LEU A 90 -9.04 21.68 -1.78
CA LEU A 90 -10.36 21.64 -1.11
C LEU A 90 -11.19 22.88 -1.42
N LYS A 91 -10.57 24.05 -1.39
CA LYS A 91 -11.25 25.30 -1.73
C LYS A 91 -11.64 25.36 -3.20
N GLU A 92 -10.76 24.94 -4.11
CA GLU A 92 -11.06 24.89 -5.55
C GLU A 92 -12.20 23.93 -5.86
N ALA A 93 -12.29 22.80 -5.14
CA ALA A 93 -13.37 21.82 -5.26
C ALA A 93 -14.66 22.25 -4.52
N GLY A 94 -14.65 23.35 -3.75
CA GLY A 94 -15.78 23.75 -2.91
C GLY A 94 -16.06 22.77 -1.77
N ALA A 95 -15.04 22.02 -1.32
CA ALA A 95 -15.13 20.96 -0.33
C ALA A 95 -14.53 21.34 1.04
N GLU A 96 -14.46 22.65 1.34
CA GLU A 96 -14.00 23.12 2.65
C GLU A 96 -14.94 22.58 3.76
N GLY A 97 -14.35 22.05 4.84
CA GLY A 97 -15.12 21.43 5.93
C GLY A 97 -15.68 20.03 5.60
N LEU A 98 -15.09 19.35 4.59
CA LEU A 98 -15.44 17.99 4.21
C LEU A 98 -15.52 17.06 5.42
N LYS A 99 -16.52 16.18 5.42
CA LYS A 99 -16.65 15.09 6.41
C LYS A 99 -16.52 13.76 5.69
N VAL A 100 -15.63 12.89 6.18
CA VAL A 100 -15.38 11.57 5.64
C VAL A 100 -15.34 10.53 6.73
N GLU A 101 -15.49 9.26 6.35
CA GLU A 101 -15.29 8.11 7.23
C GLU A 101 -14.13 7.26 6.70
N LEU A 102 -13.21 6.87 7.59
CA LEU A 102 -12.15 5.91 7.33
C LEU A 102 -12.48 4.59 8.00
N THR A 103 -12.69 3.55 7.21
CA THR A 103 -12.98 2.19 7.65
C THR A 103 -11.70 1.36 7.69
N TYR A 104 -11.54 0.54 8.70
CA TYR A 104 -10.36 -0.31 8.87
C TYR A 104 -10.70 -1.58 9.67
N SER A 105 -9.80 -2.58 9.64
CA SER A 105 -9.96 -3.79 10.47
C SER A 105 -9.77 -3.45 11.95
N GLY A 106 -10.83 -3.48 12.72
CA GLY A 106 -10.81 -3.14 14.16
C GLY A 106 -9.99 -4.10 15.02
N SER A 107 -9.66 -5.28 14.53
CA SER A 107 -8.78 -6.25 15.19
C SER A 107 -7.30 -6.06 14.86
N ASP A 108 -6.97 -5.19 13.89
CA ASP A 108 -5.59 -4.88 13.48
C ASP A 108 -5.10 -3.62 14.20
N ALA A 109 -4.23 -3.80 15.19
CA ALA A 109 -3.69 -2.70 15.99
C ALA A 109 -2.84 -1.72 15.14
N ALA A 110 -2.17 -2.19 14.08
CA ALA A 110 -1.41 -1.34 13.19
C ALA A 110 -2.36 -0.44 12.39
N GLN A 111 -3.42 -1.00 11.80
CA GLN A 111 -4.43 -0.22 11.09
C GLN A 111 -5.15 0.77 12.02
N ALA A 112 -5.43 0.40 13.26
CA ALA A 112 -6.04 1.32 14.23
C ALA A 112 -5.13 2.53 14.52
N THR A 113 -3.81 2.32 14.64
CA THR A 113 -2.82 3.39 14.81
C THR A 113 -2.71 4.25 13.56
N GLN A 114 -2.60 3.64 12.38
CA GLN A 114 -2.58 4.35 11.09
C GLN A 114 -3.84 5.21 10.93
N ALA A 115 -5.01 4.67 11.23
CA ALA A 115 -6.28 5.40 11.12
C ALA A 115 -6.33 6.64 12.04
N ALA A 116 -5.83 6.53 13.27
CA ALA A 116 -5.76 7.64 14.21
C ALA A 116 -4.80 8.75 13.72
N MET A 117 -3.65 8.39 13.18
CA MET A 117 -2.70 9.34 12.59
C MET A 117 -3.28 10.03 11.35
N ILE A 118 -3.93 9.28 10.47
CA ILE A 118 -4.61 9.82 9.29
C ILE A 118 -5.71 10.81 9.69
N GLN A 119 -6.52 10.46 10.70
CA GLN A 119 -7.55 11.36 11.23
C GLN A 119 -6.96 12.70 11.71
N GLU A 120 -5.87 12.64 12.48
CA GLU A 120 -5.19 13.83 12.97
C GLU A 120 -4.65 14.71 11.83
N GLN A 121 -3.99 14.09 10.84
CA GLN A 121 -3.42 14.80 9.70
C GLN A 121 -4.49 15.43 8.82
N LEU A 122 -5.61 14.75 8.59
CA LEU A 122 -6.77 15.27 7.86
C LEU A 122 -7.40 16.48 8.58
N ALA A 123 -7.44 16.47 9.91
CA ALA A 123 -7.94 17.61 10.69
C ALA A 123 -7.10 18.88 10.49
N ALA A 124 -5.79 18.77 10.23
CA ALA A 124 -4.90 19.90 9.95
C ALA A 124 -5.27 20.68 8.67
N VAL A 125 -5.96 20.03 7.73
CA VAL A 125 -6.46 20.66 6.50
C VAL A 125 -7.95 21.01 6.55
N GLY A 126 -8.60 20.82 7.72
CA GLY A 126 -10.02 21.13 7.92
C GLY A 126 -10.99 20.02 7.52
N ILE A 127 -10.50 18.81 7.26
CA ILE A 127 -11.33 17.62 7.01
C ILE A 127 -11.68 16.98 8.34
N THR A 128 -12.97 16.72 8.58
CA THR A 128 -13.43 15.94 9.73
C THR A 128 -13.50 14.46 9.34
N CYS A 129 -12.62 13.63 9.89
CA CYS A 129 -12.59 12.20 9.63
C CYS A 129 -13.17 11.43 10.82
N SER A 130 -14.21 10.62 10.60
CA SER A 130 -14.68 9.62 11.58
C SER A 130 -14.00 8.28 11.33
N LEU A 131 -13.74 7.54 12.42
CA LEU A 131 -13.09 6.22 12.35
C LEU A 131 -14.12 5.11 12.57
N ASN A 132 -14.09 4.11 11.69
CA ASN A 132 -15.00 2.96 11.71
C ASN A 132 -14.20 1.64 11.71
N GLY A 133 -13.88 1.15 12.91
CA GLY A 133 -13.24 -0.17 13.08
C GLY A 133 -14.26 -1.29 12.93
N MET A 134 -14.14 -2.09 11.89
CA MET A 134 -15.03 -3.22 11.60
C MET A 134 -14.32 -4.56 11.77
N ASP A 135 -15.11 -5.64 11.87
CA ASP A 135 -14.61 -7.00 11.63
C ASP A 135 -14.08 -7.09 10.18
N SER A 136 -12.93 -7.74 9.97
CA SER A 136 -12.26 -7.77 8.66
C SER A 136 -13.12 -8.40 7.58
N THR A 137 -13.81 -9.51 7.89
CA THR A 137 -14.68 -10.20 6.93
C THR A 137 -15.89 -9.33 6.58
N ALA A 138 -16.52 -8.74 7.59
CA ALA A 138 -17.66 -7.85 7.38
C ALA A 138 -17.26 -6.60 6.57
N MET A 139 -16.05 -6.08 6.76
CA MET A 139 -15.52 -4.97 5.98
C MET A 139 -15.38 -5.34 4.50
N ILE A 140 -14.76 -6.49 4.20
CA ILE A 140 -14.60 -6.96 2.82
C ILE A 140 -15.96 -7.22 2.16
N ASP A 141 -16.89 -7.85 2.88
CA ASP A 141 -18.25 -8.09 2.38
C ASP A 141 -19.01 -6.77 2.07
N GLN A 142 -18.75 -5.71 2.83
CA GLN A 142 -19.33 -4.40 2.55
C GLN A 142 -18.64 -3.72 1.37
N LEU A 143 -17.31 -3.75 1.30
CA LEU A 143 -16.54 -3.16 0.21
C LEU A 143 -16.90 -3.76 -1.16
N ALA A 144 -17.22 -5.05 -1.20
CA ALA A 144 -17.57 -5.77 -2.43
C ALA A 144 -18.97 -5.39 -2.99
N LYS A 145 -19.80 -4.68 -2.23
CA LYS A 145 -21.14 -4.31 -2.69
C LYS A 145 -21.10 -3.09 -3.59
N GLU A 146 -21.85 -3.14 -4.68
CA GLU A 146 -22.00 -2.01 -5.64
C GLU A 146 -22.58 -0.73 -4.99
N ASP A 147 -23.42 -0.90 -3.96
CA ASP A 147 -24.08 0.18 -3.23
C ASP A 147 -23.38 0.50 -1.89
N THR A 148 -22.13 0.09 -1.72
CA THR A 148 -21.36 0.39 -0.51
C THR A 148 -21.27 1.89 -0.26
N THR A 149 -21.40 2.28 1.01
CA THR A 149 -21.24 3.67 1.46
C THR A 149 -19.85 3.95 2.05
N ILE A 150 -18.96 2.95 2.06
CA ILE A 150 -17.58 3.13 2.54
C ILE A 150 -16.86 4.12 1.63
N GLN A 151 -16.35 5.20 2.22
CA GLN A 151 -15.67 6.28 1.50
C GLN A 151 -14.17 6.05 1.37
N MET A 152 -13.51 5.74 2.48
CA MET A 152 -12.07 5.45 2.54
C MET A 152 -11.86 4.20 3.39
N TYR A 153 -10.84 3.43 3.09
CA TYR A 153 -10.53 2.23 3.86
C TYR A 153 -9.04 1.90 3.86
N LEU A 154 -8.60 1.22 4.93
CA LEU A 154 -7.26 0.64 5.03
C LEU A 154 -7.31 -0.84 4.65
N ASN A 155 -6.37 -1.26 3.80
CA ASN A 155 -6.23 -2.66 3.42
C ASN A 155 -4.75 -2.95 3.05
N GLY A 156 -4.47 -4.15 2.58
CA GLY A 156 -3.17 -4.54 2.07
C GLY A 156 -3.28 -5.73 1.14
N TYR A 157 -2.37 -5.80 0.16
CA TYR A 157 -2.41 -6.79 -0.90
C TYR A 157 -1.06 -7.45 -1.09
N ILE A 158 -1.06 -8.79 -1.23
CA ILE A 158 0.13 -9.60 -1.51
C ILE A 158 -0.17 -10.44 -2.74
N MET A 159 0.40 -10.12 -3.90
CA MET A 159 0.15 -10.85 -5.15
C MET A 159 1.43 -11.16 -5.95
N GLY A 160 2.57 -11.06 -5.34
CA GLY A 160 3.84 -11.28 -6.02
C GLY A 160 4.45 -9.99 -6.54
N ILE A 161 5.36 -10.11 -7.50
CA ILE A 161 6.19 -9.00 -8.01
C ILE A 161 5.83 -8.59 -9.43
N ASP A 162 5.05 -9.38 -10.15
CA ASP A 162 4.59 -9.06 -11.51
C ASP A 162 3.38 -8.12 -11.44
N PRO A 163 3.40 -6.97 -12.15
CA PRO A 163 2.31 -6.00 -12.10
C PRO A 163 0.96 -6.55 -12.54
N ASP A 164 0.91 -7.50 -13.47
CA ASP A 164 -0.35 -8.05 -13.98
C ASP A 164 -1.14 -8.82 -12.90
N THR A 165 -0.46 -9.33 -11.88
CA THR A 165 -1.12 -9.99 -10.74
C THR A 165 -1.99 -9.03 -9.91
N PHE A 166 -1.84 -7.72 -10.11
CA PHE A 166 -2.64 -6.67 -9.46
C PHE A 166 -3.88 -6.26 -10.27
N TYR A 167 -4.09 -6.82 -11.47
CA TYR A 167 -5.30 -6.55 -12.25
C TYR A 167 -6.61 -6.75 -11.47
N PRO A 168 -6.77 -7.81 -10.63
CA PRO A 168 -7.97 -7.95 -9.83
C PRO A 168 -8.28 -6.78 -8.89
N LEU A 169 -7.27 -6.00 -8.50
CA LEU A 169 -7.42 -4.83 -7.63
C LEU A 169 -7.76 -3.56 -8.42
N PHE A 170 -7.24 -3.44 -9.64
CA PHE A 170 -7.29 -2.20 -10.43
C PHE A 170 -8.08 -2.28 -11.74
N GLY A 171 -8.34 -3.47 -12.27
CA GLY A 171 -9.16 -3.62 -13.47
C GLY A 171 -10.63 -3.29 -13.19
N THR A 172 -11.34 -2.72 -14.18
CA THR A 172 -12.76 -2.36 -14.05
C THR A 172 -13.62 -3.56 -13.66
N ASP A 173 -13.34 -4.75 -14.20
CA ASP A 173 -14.00 -6.01 -13.85
C ASP A 173 -13.24 -6.82 -12.77
N GLY A 174 -12.26 -6.21 -12.12
CA GLY A 174 -11.45 -6.82 -11.08
C GLY A 174 -12.27 -7.17 -9.84
N GLY A 175 -12.18 -8.42 -9.38
CA GLY A 175 -12.96 -8.92 -8.24
C GLY A 175 -12.65 -8.24 -6.90
N TYR A 176 -11.60 -7.44 -6.83
CA TYR A 176 -11.17 -6.66 -5.67
C TYR A 176 -11.11 -5.16 -5.93
N ASN A 177 -11.73 -4.68 -7.01
CA ASN A 177 -11.84 -3.25 -7.31
C ASN A 177 -12.82 -2.57 -6.32
N TYR A 178 -12.46 -2.54 -5.05
CA TYR A 178 -13.24 -1.91 -3.99
C TYR A 178 -13.18 -0.38 -3.99
N MET A 179 -12.36 0.19 -4.86
CA MET A 179 -12.35 1.63 -5.15
C MET A 179 -13.49 2.02 -6.09
N HIS A 180 -14.15 1.04 -6.72
CA HIS A 180 -15.31 1.19 -7.60
C HIS A 180 -15.10 2.19 -8.74
N TYR A 181 -13.90 2.25 -9.28
CA TYR A 181 -13.62 3.07 -10.44
C TYR A 181 -13.76 2.26 -11.75
N ASP A 182 -13.92 3.00 -12.83
CA ASP A 182 -14.07 2.50 -14.20
C ASP A 182 -13.19 3.39 -15.09
N PHE A 183 -11.91 3.04 -15.21
CA PHE A 183 -10.94 3.78 -16.00
C PHE A 183 -10.39 2.91 -17.13
N THR A 184 -10.95 3.10 -18.33
CA THR A 184 -10.54 2.35 -19.53
C THR A 184 -9.04 2.40 -19.79
N GLU A 185 -8.36 3.51 -19.49
CA GLU A 185 -6.91 3.65 -19.66
C GLU A 185 -6.15 2.62 -18.80
N ILE A 186 -6.60 2.33 -17.60
CA ILE A 186 -5.97 1.35 -16.70
C ILE A 186 -6.15 -0.07 -17.26
N ASP A 187 -7.35 -0.42 -17.70
CA ASP A 187 -7.62 -1.72 -18.34
C ASP A 187 -6.77 -1.92 -19.60
N ASP A 188 -6.67 -0.88 -20.43
CA ASP A 188 -5.86 -0.90 -21.65
C ASP A 188 -4.36 -1.08 -21.34
N LEU A 189 -3.84 -0.43 -20.31
CA LEU A 189 -2.44 -0.56 -19.89
C LEU A 189 -2.14 -1.97 -19.37
N PHE A 190 -3.01 -2.56 -18.56
CA PHE A 190 -2.86 -3.96 -18.15
C PHE A 190 -2.89 -4.91 -19.35
N LYS A 191 -3.82 -4.69 -20.30
CA LYS A 191 -3.92 -5.49 -21.50
C LYS A 191 -2.64 -5.39 -22.34
N GLN A 192 -2.13 -4.19 -22.60
CA GLN A 192 -0.88 -3.97 -23.34
C GLN A 192 0.29 -4.67 -22.64
N GLY A 193 0.40 -4.56 -21.30
CA GLY A 193 1.46 -5.21 -20.54
C GLY A 193 1.44 -6.73 -20.59
N ARG A 194 0.27 -7.36 -20.83
CA ARG A 194 0.13 -8.81 -21.06
C ARG A 194 0.47 -9.22 -22.49
N GLU A 195 0.21 -8.35 -23.44
CA GLU A 195 0.34 -8.67 -24.89
C GLU A 195 1.77 -8.50 -25.40
N THR A 196 2.62 -7.70 -24.75
CA THR A 196 4.03 -7.53 -25.18
C THR A 196 4.97 -8.49 -24.46
N SER A 197 5.92 -9.06 -25.23
CA SER A 197 7.05 -9.84 -24.73
C SER A 197 8.36 -9.05 -24.71
N ASP A 198 8.36 -7.82 -25.22
CA ASP A 198 9.51 -6.93 -25.10
C ASP A 198 9.59 -6.35 -23.69
N GLU A 199 10.67 -6.65 -23.00
CA GLU A 199 10.85 -6.29 -21.60
C GLU A 199 10.89 -4.77 -21.37
N ALA A 200 11.54 -4.03 -22.28
CA ALA A 200 11.65 -2.59 -22.16
C ALA A 200 10.29 -1.91 -22.43
N GLU A 201 9.55 -2.38 -23.42
CA GLU A 201 8.20 -1.91 -23.71
C GLU A 201 7.26 -2.22 -22.54
N ARG A 202 7.32 -3.45 -22.00
CA ARG A 202 6.52 -3.87 -20.86
C ARG A 202 6.79 -3.01 -19.63
N LYS A 203 8.05 -2.69 -19.36
CA LYS A 203 8.44 -1.80 -18.27
C LYS A 203 7.87 -0.40 -18.44
N ALA A 204 7.93 0.18 -19.65
CA ALA A 204 7.37 1.50 -19.92
C ALA A 204 5.83 1.52 -19.73
N ILE A 205 5.13 0.46 -20.14
CA ILE A 205 3.68 0.33 -19.95
C ILE A 205 3.33 0.31 -18.46
N TYR A 206 4.02 -0.49 -17.64
CA TYR A 206 3.73 -0.56 -16.22
C TYR A 206 4.23 0.65 -15.43
N GLU A 207 5.24 1.37 -15.92
CA GLU A 207 5.58 2.69 -15.39
C GLU A 207 4.42 3.67 -15.63
N LYS A 208 3.88 3.72 -16.84
CA LYS A 208 2.72 4.54 -17.16
C LYS A 208 1.49 4.17 -16.33
N LEU A 209 1.25 2.88 -16.10
CA LEU A 209 0.17 2.40 -15.23
C LEU A 209 0.30 2.94 -13.80
N GLN A 210 1.50 2.87 -13.23
CA GLN A 210 1.76 3.39 -11.89
C GLN A 210 1.53 4.91 -11.82
N GLN A 211 1.98 5.66 -12.84
CA GLN A 211 1.73 7.10 -12.94
C GLN A 211 0.23 7.40 -13.02
N THR A 212 -0.51 6.71 -13.90
CA THR A 212 -1.96 6.94 -14.07
C THR A 212 -2.72 6.65 -12.78
N LEU A 213 -2.41 5.56 -12.07
CA LEU A 213 -3.05 5.22 -10.79
C LEU A 213 -2.77 6.26 -9.71
N GLN A 214 -1.54 6.80 -9.65
CA GLN A 214 -1.20 7.84 -8.69
C GLN A 214 -1.89 9.17 -9.03
N ASP A 215 -1.95 9.53 -10.31
CA ASP A 215 -2.63 10.75 -10.75
C ASP A 215 -4.12 10.73 -10.41
N GLU A 216 -4.77 9.56 -10.51
CA GLU A 216 -6.18 9.37 -10.14
C GLU A 216 -6.45 9.51 -8.63
N ALA A 217 -5.43 9.40 -7.81
CA ALA A 217 -5.52 9.58 -6.35
C ALA A 217 -6.61 8.75 -5.67
N CYS A 218 -6.76 7.49 -6.07
CA CYS A 218 -7.69 6.55 -5.43
C CYS A 218 -6.99 5.50 -4.57
N PHE A 219 -5.68 5.32 -4.75
CA PHE A 219 -4.85 4.37 -4.02
C PHE A 219 -3.63 5.09 -3.43
N TYR A 220 -3.54 5.15 -2.12
CA TYR A 220 -2.43 5.75 -1.38
C TYR A 220 -1.58 4.66 -0.75
N PRO A 221 -0.39 4.35 -1.30
CA PRO A 221 0.49 3.37 -0.69
C PRO A 221 1.00 3.90 0.64
N LEU A 222 0.91 3.10 1.68
CA LEU A 222 1.35 3.45 3.02
C LEU A 222 2.66 2.74 3.33
N VAL A 223 2.66 1.43 3.36
CA VAL A 223 3.75 0.66 3.94
C VAL A 223 4.01 -0.63 3.17
N SER A 224 5.26 -0.99 3.02
CA SER A 224 5.69 -2.34 2.66
C SER A 224 6.40 -2.97 3.87
N ASN A 225 5.71 -3.87 4.55
CA ASN A 225 6.21 -4.51 5.76
C ASN A 225 7.39 -5.43 5.44
N LYS A 226 8.35 -5.47 6.36
CA LYS A 226 9.39 -6.50 6.36
C LYS A 226 9.05 -7.63 7.32
N ARG A 227 9.25 -8.86 6.89
CA ARG A 227 9.24 -10.03 7.76
C ARG A 227 10.55 -10.13 8.49
N ILE A 228 10.50 -10.65 9.71
CA ILE A 228 11.69 -10.94 10.51
C ILE A 228 11.84 -12.45 10.57
N LEU A 229 12.91 -12.95 9.97
CA LEU A 229 13.35 -14.33 10.14
C LEU A 229 14.31 -14.39 11.32
N VAL A 230 14.04 -15.28 12.26
CA VAL A 230 14.91 -15.55 13.41
C VAL A 230 15.46 -16.95 13.27
N VAL A 231 16.76 -17.08 13.21
CA VAL A 231 17.46 -18.36 13.10
C VAL A 231 18.50 -18.53 14.22
N ASN A 232 18.77 -19.77 14.56
CA ASN A 232 19.89 -20.06 15.44
C ASN A 232 21.22 -19.75 14.72
N LYS A 233 22.22 -19.20 15.43
CA LYS A 233 23.56 -18.88 14.87
C LYS A 233 24.28 -20.08 14.25
N ARG A 234 23.85 -21.31 14.56
CA ARG A 234 24.30 -22.53 13.88
C ARG A 234 23.84 -22.65 12.43
N VAL A 235 22.81 -21.91 12.03
CA VAL A 235 22.29 -21.90 10.65
C VAL A 235 23.12 -20.89 9.86
N GLY A 236 23.90 -21.37 8.90
CA GLY A 236 24.64 -20.57 7.92
C GLY A 236 23.98 -20.60 6.54
N GLY A 237 24.52 -19.80 5.61
CA GLY A 237 24.07 -19.78 4.22
C GLY A 237 22.72 -19.09 3.99
N VAL A 238 22.20 -18.32 4.94
CA VAL A 238 20.90 -17.63 4.83
C VAL A 238 20.90 -16.62 3.69
N GLU A 239 22.01 -15.88 3.53
CA GLU A 239 22.15 -14.90 2.44
C GLU A 239 22.23 -15.58 1.07
N ASP A 240 23.00 -16.70 0.99
CA ASP A 240 23.13 -17.51 -0.23
C ASP A 240 21.81 -18.21 -0.60
N ALA A 241 21.01 -18.56 0.39
CA ALA A 241 19.68 -19.14 0.23
C ALA A 241 18.66 -18.11 -0.29
N LYS A 242 18.99 -16.83 -0.25
CA LYS A 242 18.23 -15.65 -0.70
C LYS A 242 16.82 -15.59 -0.13
N LEU A 243 16.58 -14.62 0.73
CA LEU A 243 15.26 -14.39 1.32
C LEU A 243 14.30 -13.79 0.31
N VAL A 244 13.15 -14.42 0.14
CA VAL A 244 12.13 -14.01 -0.83
C VAL A 244 10.75 -13.93 -0.18
N PRO A 245 9.86 -13.09 -0.70
CA PRO A 245 8.45 -13.05 -0.28
C PRO A 245 7.80 -14.43 -0.37
N VAL A 246 6.82 -14.71 0.48
CA VAL A 246 5.98 -15.91 0.51
C VAL A 246 6.72 -17.18 0.94
N TYR A 247 7.80 -17.56 0.29
CA TYR A 247 8.49 -18.85 0.51
C TYR A 247 9.62 -18.80 1.51
N THR A 248 10.00 -17.63 1.99
CA THR A 248 11.13 -17.36 2.89
C THR A 248 12.49 -17.52 2.21
N PHE A 249 12.75 -18.64 1.56
CA PHE A 249 14.00 -18.90 0.84
C PHE A 249 13.73 -19.27 -0.62
N GLU A 250 14.59 -18.75 -1.53
CA GLU A 250 14.60 -19.14 -2.94
C GLU A 250 15.24 -20.51 -3.11
N ASP A 251 16.35 -20.77 -2.42
CA ASP A 251 17.09 -22.04 -2.50
C ASP A 251 17.54 -22.54 -1.12
N THR A 252 16.75 -23.42 -0.51
CA THR A 252 17.06 -24.00 0.80
C THR A 252 18.28 -24.94 0.78
N SER A 253 18.78 -25.37 -0.40
CA SER A 253 19.97 -26.22 -0.50
C SER A 253 21.25 -25.48 -0.09
N LYS A 254 21.22 -24.18 -0.02
CA LYS A 254 22.34 -23.32 0.41
C LYS A 254 22.47 -23.23 1.93
N LEU A 255 21.43 -23.60 2.66
CA LEU A 255 21.48 -23.58 4.13
C LEU A 255 22.46 -24.61 4.65
N THR A 256 23.21 -24.22 5.67
CA THR A 256 24.17 -25.09 6.35
C THR A 256 23.89 -25.12 7.86
N LEU A 257 24.33 -26.17 8.53
CA LEU A 257 24.21 -26.30 9.97
C LEU A 257 25.57 -26.59 10.55
N SER A 258 26.09 -25.71 11.41
CA SER A 258 27.32 -25.96 12.20
C SER A 258 26.98 -26.77 13.45
N GLU A 259 27.98 -27.55 13.94
CA GLU A 259 27.90 -28.33 15.18
C GLU A 259 27.75 -27.43 16.43
#